data_8f8ecb621a59d1af39a5651c884984bf
#
_entry.id   8f8ecb621a59d1af39a5651c884984bf
#
_cell.length_a   1.000
_cell.length_b   1.000
_cell.length_c   1.000
_cell.angle_alpha   90.00
_cell.angle_beta   90.00
_cell.angle_gamma   90.00
#
_symmetry.space_group_name_H-M   'P 1'
#
loop_
_entity.id
_entity.type
_entity.pdbx_description
1 polymer ?
#
loop_
_entity_poly.entity_id
_entity_poly.type
_entity_poly.pdbx_seq_one_letter_code
_entity_poly.pdbx_strand_id
1 'polypeptide(L)'
;LAGIPWPRLLGMGLAVALVVLPFSGLYLAQLRSVSERFANFVDYLQGESEPGGGAYQVVQAKKALLLGGPFGQGPGATLPHLPEAHNDMVFASVVFATGWLGGAVVFLLYTLILLRSLAVGLALKGGERLLALGLGLYLALQAALNIGVTLGVLPVTGVPLPLVSYGGSSLLVSGFAVGLLSRLAREAAERPRRKGVAR
;
A
#
# COMPACT_ATOMS: atom_id res chain seq x y z
N LEU A 1 -17.30 -13.41 -13.68
CA LEU A 1 -16.25 -14.29 -14.24
C LEU A 1 -16.57 -14.46 -15.71
N ALA A 2 -15.88 -13.72 -16.54
CA ALA A 2 -16.11 -13.58 -17.96
C ALA A 2 -15.68 -14.86 -18.69
N GLY A 3 -16.63 -15.72 -19.06
CA GLY A 3 -16.62 -16.68 -20.19
C GLY A 3 -15.32 -17.35 -20.63
N ILE A 4 -14.29 -17.44 -19.78
CA ILE A 4 -13.06 -18.16 -20.12
C ILE A 4 -13.33 -19.65 -19.94
N PRO A 5 -13.19 -20.47 -20.99
CA PRO A 5 -13.44 -21.90 -20.91
C PRO A 5 -12.47 -22.54 -19.91
N TRP A 6 -13.01 -23.41 -19.07
CA TRP A 6 -12.31 -24.10 -17.98
C TRP A 6 -10.95 -24.75 -18.37
N PRO A 7 -10.78 -25.35 -19.55
CA PRO A 7 -9.48 -25.90 -19.95
C PRO A 7 -8.37 -24.85 -20.09
N ARG A 8 -8.71 -23.60 -20.47
CA ARG A 8 -7.72 -22.51 -20.56
C ARG A 8 -7.30 -22.04 -19.17
N LEU A 9 -8.21 -22.01 -18.21
CA LEU A 9 -7.86 -21.70 -16.80
C LEU A 9 -6.94 -22.78 -16.21
N LEU A 10 -7.20 -24.05 -16.49
CA LEU A 10 -6.32 -25.15 -16.08
C LEU A 10 -4.95 -25.06 -16.75
N GLY A 11 -4.88 -24.78 -18.05
CA GLY A 11 -3.63 -24.61 -18.78
C GLY A 11 -2.82 -23.44 -18.25
N MET A 12 -3.44 -22.31 -17.94
CA MET A 12 -2.78 -21.16 -17.31
C MET A 12 -2.29 -21.49 -15.89
N GLY A 13 -3.09 -22.20 -15.09
CA GLY A 13 -2.72 -22.66 -13.76
C GLY A 13 -1.51 -23.60 -13.78
N LEU A 14 -1.49 -24.53 -14.73
CA LEU A 14 -0.37 -25.47 -14.93
C LEU A 14 0.90 -24.74 -15.39
N ALA A 15 0.79 -23.78 -16.30
CA ALA A 15 1.92 -22.97 -16.77
C ALA A 15 2.51 -22.13 -15.63
N VAL A 16 1.66 -21.52 -14.80
CA VAL A 16 2.09 -20.80 -13.60
C VAL A 16 2.76 -21.75 -12.61
N ALA A 17 2.21 -22.91 -12.36
CA ALA A 17 2.78 -23.91 -11.46
C ALA A 17 4.16 -24.39 -11.96
N LEU A 18 4.34 -24.65 -13.25
CA LEU A 18 5.61 -25.04 -13.85
C LEU A 18 6.70 -23.96 -13.71
N VAL A 19 6.31 -22.69 -13.73
CA VAL A 19 7.23 -21.56 -13.50
C VAL A 19 7.55 -21.40 -12.01
N VAL A 20 6.58 -21.61 -11.13
CA VAL A 20 6.73 -21.35 -9.68
C VAL A 20 7.43 -22.51 -8.96
N LEU A 21 7.21 -23.77 -9.38
CA LEU A 21 7.78 -24.97 -8.76
C LEU A 21 9.33 -24.97 -8.63
N PRO A 22 10.11 -24.53 -9.64
CA PRO A 22 11.57 -24.44 -9.52
C PRO A 22 12.04 -23.46 -8.44
N PHE A 23 11.18 -22.48 -8.08
CA PHE A 23 11.48 -21.47 -7.05
C PHE A 23 10.93 -21.86 -5.65
N SER A 24 10.54 -23.13 -5.45
CA SER A 24 9.97 -23.60 -4.19
C SER A 24 10.87 -23.39 -2.97
N GLY A 25 12.20 -23.45 -3.15
CA GLY A 25 13.17 -23.13 -2.10
C GLY A 25 13.12 -21.65 -1.66
N LEU A 26 12.95 -20.73 -2.60
CA LEU A 26 12.75 -19.31 -2.32
C LEU A 26 11.38 -19.09 -1.63
N TYR A 27 10.37 -19.85 -2.01
CA TYR A 27 9.04 -19.79 -1.42
C TYR A 27 9.04 -20.23 0.06
N LEU A 28 9.78 -21.31 0.39
CA LEU A 28 9.95 -21.76 1.76
C LEU A 28 10.71 -20.76 2.63
N ALA A 29 11.72 -20.09 2.06
CA ALA A 29 12.44 -19.01 2.74
C ALA A 29 11.48 -17.80 3.00
N GLN A 30 10.59 -17.53 2.08
CA GLN A 30 9.60 -16.45 2.19
C GLN A 30 8.50 -16.77 3.22
N LEU A 31 8.08 -18.04 3.33
CA LEU A 31 7.16 -18.50 4.39
C LEU A 31 7.79 -18.39 5.77
N ARG A 32 9.08 -18.72 5.90
CA ARG A 32 9.85 -18.51 7.14
C ARG A 32 9.86 -17.03 7.53
N SER A 33 10.15 -16.13 6.59
CA SER A 33 10.15 -14.70 6.87
C SER A 33 8.78 -14.16 7.31
N VAL A 34 7.68 -14.74 6.82
CA VAL A 34 6.33 -14.40 7.27
C VAL A 34 6.10 -14.88 8.71
N SER A 35 6.48 -16.10 9.06
CA SER A 35 6.35 -16.62 10.44
C SER A 35 7.19 -15.81 11.43
N GLU A 36 8.41 -15.43 11.05
CA GLU A 36 9.29 -14.59 11.87
C GLU A 36 8.69 -13.17 12.08
N ARG A 37 8.06 -12.60 11.06
CA ARG A 37 7.36 -11.30 11.19
C ARG A 37 6.18 -11.38 12.16
N PHE A 38 5.44 -12.47 12.13
CA PHE A 38 4.36 -12.71 13.09
C PHE A 38 4.88 -12.94 14.50
N ALA A 39 5.94 -13.73 14.68
CA ALA A 39 6.58 -13.92 15.98
C ALA A 39 7.07 -12.60 16.57
N ASN A 40 7.81 -11.80 15.78
CA ASN A 40 8.26 -10.47 16.17
C ASN A 40 7.10 -9.52 16.54
N PHE A 41 5.94 -9.68 15.90
CA PHE A 41 4.78 -8.90 16.25
C PHE A 41 4.15 -9.34 17.58
N VAL A 42 4.13 -10.63 17.86
CA VAL A 42 3.70 -11.18 19.15
C VAL A 42 4.64 -10.71 20.28
N ASP A 43 5.96 -10.78 20.06
CA ASP A 43 6.97 -10.29 21.01
C ASP A 43 6.78 -8.79 21.29
N TYR A 44 6.50 -8.01 20.25
CA TYR A 44 6.14 -6.60 20.39
C TYR A 44 4.90 -6.39 21.27
N LEU A 45 3.83 -7.18 21.09
CA LEU A 45 2.61 -7.10 21.89
C LEU A 45 2.84 -7.51 23.36
N GLN A 46 3.81 -8.39 23.61
CA GLN A 46 4.24 -8.83 24.95
C GLN A 46 5.21 -7.84 25.63
N GLY A 47 5.65 -6.80 24.89
CA GLY A 47 6.59 -5.81 25.39
C GLY A 47 8.06 -6.24 25.27
N GLU A 48 8.31 -7.36 24.62
CA GLU A 48 9.65 -7.86 24.33
C GLU A 48 10.14 -7.29 23.01
N SER A 49 11.24 -6.56 23.01
CA SER A 49 11.80 -5.98 21.78
C SER A 49 13.32 -6.13 21.78
N GLU A 50 13.82 -7.09 21.04
CA GLU A 50 15.26 -7.21 20.80
C GLU A 50 15.75 -6.13 19.83
N PRO A 51 16.95 -5.56 20.07
CA PRO A 51 17.55 -4.60 19.16
C PRO A 51 17.75 -5.20 17.76
N GLY A 52 17.21 -4.51 16.73
CA GLY A 52 17.34 -4.92 15.33
C GLY A 52 16.22 -5.80 14.78
N GLY A 53 15.31 -6.30 15.60
CA GLY A 53 14.14 -7.07 15.16
C GLY A 53 12.98 -6.23 14.64
N GLY A 54 11.95 -6.88 14.07
CA GLY A 54 10.74 -6.20 13.60
C GLY A 54 10.00 -5.47 14.71
N ALA A 55 10.00 -6.01 15.94
CA ALA A 55 9.47 -5.35 17.13
C ALA A 55 10.18 -4.02 17.42
N TYR A 56 11.50 -3.99 17.30
CA TYR A 56 12.30 -2.76 17.47
C TYR A 56 11.92 -1.68 16.46
N GLN A 57 11.71 -2.04 15.18
CA GLN A 57 11.30 -1.08 14.15
C GLN A 57 9.97 -0.41 14.51
N VAL A 58 8.98 -1.17 14.97
CA VAL A 58 7.67 -0.65 15.37
C VAL A 58 7.78 0.27 16.58
N VAL A 59 8.59 -0.10 17.57
CA VAL A 59 8.86 0.75 18.75
C VAL A 59 9.50 2.07 18.35
N GLN A 60 10.48 2.05 17.46
CA GLN A 60 11.13 3.28 16.97
C GLN A 60 10.17 4.13 16.12
N ALA A 61 9.33 3.51 15.28
CA ALA A 61 8.30 4.22 14.54
C ALA A 61 7.30 4.91 15.49
N LYS A 62 6.85 4.25 16.55
CA LYS A 62 6.00 4.87 17.56
C LYS A 62 6.66 6.03 18.29
N LYS A 63 7.93 5.91 18.64
CA LYS A 63 8.70 7.03 19.21
C LYS A 63 8.72 8.23 18.25
N ALA A 64 8.91 7.96 16.95
CA ALA A 64 8.88 8.99 15.92
C ALA A 64 7.51 9.70 15.86
N LEU A 65 6.41 8.94 15.90
CA LEU A 65 5.06 9.49 15.92
C LEU A 65 4.82 10.38 17.15
N LEU A 66 5.29 9.95 18.31
CA LEU A 66 5.16 10.73 19.56
C LEU A 66 5.99 12.02 19.53
N LEU A 67 7.26 11.92 19.10
CA LEU A 67 8.17 13.04 18.99
C LEU A 67 7.75 14.07 17.94
N GLY A 68 7.06 13.62 16.87
CA GLY A 68 6.51 14.50 15.86
C GLY A 68 5.48 15.48 16.42
N GLY A 69 4.69 15.07 17.40
CA GLY A 69 3.67 15.94 17.98
C GLY A 69 2.67 16.46 16.93
N PRO A 70 1.93 17.54 17.22
CA PRO A 70 0.92 18.07 16.30
C PRO A 70 1.50 18.71 15.03
N PHE A 71 2.66 19.38 15.11
CA PHE A 71 3.22 20.19 14.01
C PHE A 71 4.52 19.66 13.42
N GLY A 72 5.10 18.61 13.99
CA GLY A 72 6.36 18.02 13.55
C GLY A 72 7.62 18.75 14.01
N GLN A 73 8.76 18.13 13.69
CA GLN A 73 10.08 18.68 14.02
C GLN A 73 10.66 19.52 12.87
N GLY A 74 9.93 19.63 11.77
CA GLY A 74 10.32 20.40 10.59
C GLY A 74 10.87 19.55 9.44
N PRO A 75 10.86 20.10 8.21
CA PRO A 75 11.44 19.47 7.03
C PRO A 75 12.96 19.29 7.22
N GLY A 76 13.47 18.11 6.93
CA GLY A 76 14.88 17.78 7.09
C GLY A 76 15.28 17.30 8.49
N ALA A 77 14.36 17.27 9.45
CA ALA A 77 14.60 16.61 10.73
C ALA A 77 14.85 15.11 10.50
N THR A 78 15.98 14.61 10.98
CA THR A 78 16.36 13.21 10.87
C THR A 78 16.01 12.46 12.14
N LEU A 79 15.41 11.29 11.96
CA LEU A 79 15.18 10.35 13.05
C LEU A 79 16.44 9.53 13.30
N PRO A 80 17.11 9.70 14.45
CA PRO A 80 18.17 8.79 14.82
C PRO A 80 17.60 7.38 14.98
N HIS A 81 18.22 6.39 14.33
CA HIS A 81 17.97 4.96 14.56
C HIS A 81 16.60 4.40 14.11
N LEU A 82 15.89 4.99 13.15
CA LEU A 82 14.73 4.34 12.53
C LEU A 82 15.20 3.55 11.30
N PRO A 83 15.28 2.21 11.38
CA PRO A 83 15.53 1.37 10.20
C PRO A 83 14.41 1.57 9.18
N GLU A 84 14.76 1.49 7.88
CA GLU A 84 13.80 1.61 6.77
C GLU A 84 12.93 2.88 6.79
N ALA A 85 13.44 3.98 7.38
CA ALA A 85 12.74 5.27 7.52
C ALA A 85 12.23 5.84 6.19
N HIS A 86 12.90 5.50 5.08
CA HIS A 86 12.56 5.98 3.73
C HIS A 86 11.69 5.00 2.92
N ASN A 87 11.56 3.77 3.37
CA ASN A 87 10.82 2.71 2.68
C ASN A 87 9.54 2.33 3.43
N ASP A 88 9.65 1.31 4.29
CA ASP A 88 8.49 0.68 4.92
C ASP A 88 7.94 1.47 6.11
N MET A 89 8.77 2.31 6.74
CA MET A 89 8.40 3.17 7.87
C MET A 89 8.30 4.65 7.48
N VAL A 90 8.13 4.95 6.19
CA VAL A 90 8.10 6.33 5.69
C VAL A 90 6.98 7.17 6.31
N PHE A 91 5.85 6.57 6.67
CA PHE A 91 4.76 7.28 7.35
C PHE A 91 5.21 7.85 8.71
N ALA A 92 6.04 7.12 9.45
CA ALA A 92 6.64 7.63 10.69
C ALA A 92 7.53 8.86 10.43
N SER A 93 8.33 8.82 9.36
CA SER A 93 9.19 9.94 8.96
C SER A 93 8.36 11.17 8.56
N VAL A 94 7.26 10.96 7.82
CA VAL A 94 6.33 12.04 7.46
C VAL A 94 5.74 12.68 8.71
N VAL A 95 5.21 11.87 9.63
CA VAL A 95 4.62 12.39 10.88
C VAL A 95 5.69 13.06 11.76
N PHE A 96 6.89 12.50 11.82
CA PHE A 96 7.97 13.14 12.56
C PHE A 96 8.31 14.54 12.02
N ALA A 97 8.37 14.68 10.69
CA ALA A 97 8.70 15.94 10.04
C ALA A 97 7.55 16.97 10.05
N THR A 98 6.31 16.52 9.82
CA THR A 98 5.14 17.41 9.59
C THR A 98 4.08 17.34 10.68
N GLY A 99 4.29 16.52 11.68
CA GLY A 99 3.35 16.30 12.78
C GLY A 99 2.16 15.41 12.44
N TRP A 100 1.30 15.24 13.41
CA TRP A 100 0.05 14.46 13.23
C TRP A 100 -0.88 15.09 12.18
N LEU A 101 -0.81 16.42 12.01
CA LEU A 101 -1.55 17.11 10.95
C LEU A 101 -1.09 16.67 9.56
N GLY A 102 0.21 16.55 9.32
CA GLY A 102 0.73 16.02 8.06
C GLY A 102 0.36 14.56 7.84
N GLY A 103 0.43 13.72 8.89
CA GLY A 103 -0.05 12.34 8.83
C GLY A 103 -1.54 12.24 8.50
N ALA A 104 -2.37 13.11 9.10
CA ALA A 104 -3.80 13.18 8.82
C ALA A 104 -4.09 13.60 7.37
N VAL A 105 -3.32 14.55 6.82
CA VAL A 105 -3.42 14.95 5.40
C VAL A 105 -3.09 13.76 4.49
N VAL A 106 -2.03 13.02 4.76
CA VAL A 106 -1.66 11.82 3.99
C VAL A 106 -2.79 10.78 4.04
N PHE A 107 -3.31 10.47 5.22
CA PHE A 107 -4.44 9.56 5.39
C PHE A 107 -5.68 10.02 4.60
N LEU A 108 -6.01 11.30 4.68
CA LEU A 108 -7.13 11.90 3.95
C LEU A 108 -6.94 11.79 2.43
N LEU A 109 -5.73 12.02 1.91
CA LEU A 109 -5.44 11.90 0.48
C LEU A 109 -5.69 10.48 -0.04
N TYR A 110 -5.23 9.43 0.67
CA TYR A 110 -5.53 8.04 0.26
C TYR A 110 -7.01 7.69 0.38
N THR A 111 -7.68 8.21 1.40
CA THR A 111 -9.14 8.08 1.55
C THR A 111 -9.85 8.73 0.35
N LEU A 112 -9.43 9.92 -0.07
CA LEU A 112 -9.98 10.59 -1.26
C LEU A 112 -9.72 9.82 -2.54
N ILE A 113 -8.52 9.25 -2.72
CA ILE A 113 -8.20 8.38 -3.87
C ILE A 113 -9.15 7.19 -3.89
N LEU A 114 -9.37 6.52 -2.76
CA LEU A 114 -10.30 5.40 -2.66
C LEU A 114 -11.73 5.82 -3.00
N LEU A 115 -12.25 6.87 -2.38
CA LEU A 115 -13.60 7.36 -2.62
C LEU A 115 -13.82 7.79 -4.08
N ARG A 116 -12.83 8.44 -4.69
CA ARG A 116 -12.86 8.82 -6.10
C ARG A 116 -12.83 7.60 -7.03
N SER A 117 -12.00 6.61 -6.72
CA SER A 117 -11.97 5.36 -7.50
C SER A 117 -13.28 4.58 -7.41
N LEU A 118 -13.93 4.56 -6.25
CA LEU A 118 -15.26 3.98 -6.07
C LEU A 118 -16.31 4.75 -6.91
N ALA A 119 -16.32 6.08 -6.85
CA ALA A 119 -17.24 6.90 -7.64
C ALA A 119 -17.04 6.69 -9.15
N VAL A 120 -15.79 6.65 -9.63
CA VAL A 120 -15.46 6.36 -11.04
C VAL A 120 -15.88 4.95 -11.41
N GLY A 121 -15.60 3.96 -10.59
CA GLY A 121 -15.99 2.57 -10.83
C GLY A 121 -17.50 2.37 -10.89
N LEU A 122 -18.28 3.10 -10.09
CA LEU A 122 -19.74 3.05 -10.13
C LEU A 122 -20.32 3.71 -11.40
N ALA A 123 -19.63 4.70 -11.97
CA ALA A 123 -20.04 5.37 -13.21
C ALA A 123 -19.69 4.58 -14.48
N LEU A 124 -18.73 3.65 -14.40
CA LEU A 124 -18.25 2.81 -15.50
C LEU A 124 -18.94 1.44 -15.54
N LYS A 125 -18.76 0.70 -16.64
CA LYS A 125 -19.31 -0.65 -16.81
C LYS A 125 -18.22 -1.62 -17.31
N GLY A 126 -18.47 -2.92 -17.10
CA GLY A 126 -17.59 -3.98 -17.60
C GLY A 126 -16.17 -3.93 -17.00
N GLY A 127 -15.16 -4.16 -17.85
CA GLY A 127 -13.75 -4.23 -17.43
C GLY A 127 -13.21 -2.93 -16.85
N GLU A 128 -13.65 -1.78 -17.37
CA GLU A 128 -13.23 -0.45 -16.89
C GLU A 128 -13.65 -0.21 -15.43
N ARG A 129 -14.86 -0.65 -15.08
CA ARG A 129 -15.35 -0.62 -13.69
C ARG A 129 -14.45 -1.41 -12.77
N LEU A 130 -14.15 -2.67 -13.13
CA LEU A 130 -13.29 -3.53 -12.33
C LEU A 130 -11.87 -2.97 -12.19
N LEU A 131 -11.35 -2.38 -13.27
CA LEU A 131 -10.03 -1.77 -13.27
C LEU A 131 -9.98 -0.55 -12.35
N ALA A 132 -10.96 0.36 -12.42
CA ALA A 132 -11.02 1.53 -11.55
C ALA A 132 -11.09 1.15 -10.06
N LEU A 133 -11.98 0.19 -9.73
CA LEU A 133 -12.13 -0.31 -8.36
C LEU A 133 -10.87 -1.02 -7.87
N GLY A 134 -10.27 -1.86 -8.72
CA GLY A 134 -9.06 -2.61 -8.39
C GLY A 134 -7.86 -1.71 -8.13
N LEU A 135 -7.63 -0.70 -8.97
CA LEU A 135 -6.53 0.26 -8.80
C LEU A 135 -6.69 1.10 -7.55
N GLY A 136 -7.91 1.59 -7.29
CA GLY A 136 -8.18 2.37 -6.08
C GLY A 136 -8.02 1.55 -4.81
N LEU A 137 -8.54 0.33 -4.80
CA LEU A 137 -8.40 -0.59 -3.67
C LEU A 137 -6.93 -0.97 -3.45
N TYR A 138 -6.16 -1.23 -4.52
CA TYR A 138 -4.74 -1.52 -4.44
C TYR A 138 -3.96 -0.41 -3.74
N LEU A 139 -4.12 0.85 -4.19
CA LEU A 139 -3.44 2.00 -3.58
C LEU A 139 -3.86 2.22 -2.12
N ALA A 140 -5.15 2.13 -1.84
CA ALA A 140 -5.67 2.32 -0.49
C ALA A 140 -5.23 1.21 0.47
N LEU A 141 -5.21 -0.05 0.02
CA LEU A 141 -4.78 -1.18 0.83
C LEU A 141 -3.28 -1.10 1.15
N GLN A 142 -2.44 -0.76 0.18
CA GLN A 142 -1.01 -0.54 0.43
C GLN A 142 -0.79 0.57 1.46
N ALA A 143 -1.49 1.71 1.32
CA ALA A 143 -1.39 2.80 2.28
C ALA A 143 -1.88 2.39 3.67
N ALA A 144 -3.01 1.67 3.76
CA ALA A 144 -3.55 1.18 5.02
C ALA A 144 -2.60 0.19 5.71
N LEU A 145 -1.95 -0.70 4.95
CA LEU A 145 -0.95 -1.63 5.48
C LEU A 145 0.27 -0.88 6.02
N ASN A 146 0.84 0.06 5.26
CA ASN A 146 2.01 0.84 5.70
C ASN A 146 1.70 1.66 6.97
N ILE A 147 0.57 2.37 6.98
CA ILE A 147 0.11 3.15 8.14
C ILE A 147 -0.15 2.23 9.33
N GLY A 148 -0.84 1.10 9.12
CA GLY A 148 -1.15 0.13 10.19
C GLY A 148 0.09 -0.48 10.83
N VAL A 149 1.11 -0.81 10.03
CA VAL A 149 2.42 -1.27 10.52
C VAL A 149 3.11 -0.18 11.34
N THR A 150 3.15 1.05 10.83
CA THR A 150 3.76 2.19 11.52
C THR A 150 3.08 2.50 12.86
N LEU A 151 1.75 2.34 12.92
CA LEU A 151 0.98 2.49 14.16
C LEU A 151 1.14 1.30 15.12
N GLY A 152 1.77 0.21 14.69
CA GLY A 152 1.93 -1.02 15.46
C GLY A 152 0.63 -1.80 15.66
N VAL A 153 -0.31 -1.68 14.72
CA VAL A 153 -1.56 -2.45 14.67
C VAL A 153 -1.42 -3.70 13.82
N LEU A 154 -0.46 -3.67 12.88
CA LEU A 154 -0.16 -4.77 11.98
C LEU A 154 1.31 -5.18 12.09
N PRO A 155 1.64 -6.45 11.79
CA PRO A 155 3.03 -6.90 11.72
C PRO A 155 3.77 -6.20 10.58
N VAL A 156 5.09 -6.11 10.68
CA VAL A 156 5.95 -5.50 9.65
C VAL A 156 5.83 -6.29 8.35
N THR A 157 5.27 -5.67 7.31
CA THR A 157 4.98 -6.32 6.02
C THR A 157 5.99 -6.02 4.92
N GLY A 158 6.77 -4.94 5.05
CA GLY A 158 7.67 -4.50 3.98
C GLY A 158 6.92 -3.85 2.80
N VAL A 159 5.69 -3.38 3.01
CA VAL A 159 4.89 -2.75 1.95
C VAL A 159 5.13 -1.24 1.97
N PRO A 160 5.69 -0.67 0.88
CA PRO A 160 5.95 0.77 0.81
C PRO A 160 4.66 1.59 0.70
N LEU A 161 4.68 2.82 1.18
CA LEU A 161 3.60 3.78 1.00
C LEU A 161 3.59 4.30 -0.45
N PRO A 162 2.51 4.08 -1.24
CA PRO A 162 2.46 4.45 -2.65
C PRO A 162 2.77 5.94 -2.85
N LEU A 163 3.54 6.29 -3.88
CA LEU A 163 3.91 7.66 -4.25
C LEU A 163 4.77 8.44 -3.23
N VAL A 164 5.00 7.90 -2.03
CA VAL A 164 5.73 8.59 -0.94
C VAL A 164 7.02 7.85 -0.60
N SER A 165 6.99 6.51 -0.52
CA SER A 165 8.18 5.71 -0.20
C SER A 165 9.23 5.80 -1.29
N TYR A 166 10.50 5.81 -0.88
CA TYR A 166 11.64 5.77 -1.78
C TYR A 166 11.83 4.35 -2.33
N GLY A 167 11.26 4.10 -3.51
CA GLY A 167 11.37 2.82 -4.20
C GLY A 167 11.04 3.00 -5.69
N GLY A 168 12.05 2.87 -6.56
CA GLY A 168 11.89 3.12 -8.00
C GLY A 168 10.75 2.31 -8.63
N SER A 169 10.67 1.01 -8.35
CA SER A 169 9.59 0.14 -8.85
C SER A 169 8.23 0.49 -8.26
N SER A 170 8.16 0.76 -6.96
CA SER A 170 6.90 1.14 -6.28
C SER A 170 6.36 2.47 -6.82
N LEU A 171 7.23 3.46 -7.02
CA LEU A 171 6.88 4.76 -7.60
C LEU A 171 6.34 4.63 -9.03
N LEU A 172 7.00 3.81 -9.87
CA LEU A 172 6.56 3.57 -11.25
C LEU A 172 5.18 2.90 -11.29
N VAL A 173 4.98 1.84 -10.51
CA VAL A 173 3.70 1.12 -10.46
C VAL A 173 2.58 2.00 -9.92
N SER A 174 2.85 2.73 -8.83
CA SER A 174 1.86 3.63 -8.22
C SER A 174 1.53 4.81 -9.14
N GLY A 175 2.54 5.39 -9.81
CA GLY A 175 2.36 6.46 -10.79
C GLY A 175 1.54 6.00 -11.98
N PHE A 176 1.82 4.80 -12.51
CA PHE A 176 1.02 4.19 -13.57
C PHE A 176 -0.42 3.94 -13.14
N ALA A 177 -0.63 3.41 -11.93
CA ALA A 177 -1.96 3.17 -11.38
C ALA A 177 -2.79 4.47 -11.28
N VAL A 178 -2.18 5.56 -10.76
CA VAL A 178 -2.84 6.87 -10.67
C VAL A 178 -3.10 7.47 -12.06
N GLY A 179 -2.15 7.35 -13.00
CA GLY A 179 -2.32 7.79 -14.38
C GLY A 179 -3.50 7.10 -15.07
N LEU A 180 -3.60 5.78 -14.92
CA LEU A 180 -4.68 4.99 -15.48
C LEU A 180 -6.04 5.30 -14.82
N LEU A 181 -6.06 5.47 -13.50
CA LEU A 181 -7.25 5.88 -12.76
C LEU A 181 -7.74 7.27 -13.20
N SER A 182 -6.81 8.20 -13.45
CA SER A 182 -7.12 9.56 -13.94
C SER A 182 -7.74 9.51 -15.34
N ARG A 183 -7.25 8.63 -16.23
CA ARG A 183 -7.87 8.41 -17.55
C ARG A 183 -9.29 7.87 -17.41
N LEU A 184 -9.50 6.86 -16.58
CA LEU A 184 -10.83 6.28 -16.34
C LEU A 184 -11.80 7.31 -15.74
N ALA A 185 -11.31 8.20 -14.89
CA ALA A 185 -12.11 9.28 -14.32
C ALA A 185 -12.59 10.28 -15.41
N ARG A 186 -11.72 10.64 -16.35
CA ARG A 186 -12.11 11.49 -17.51
C ARG A 186 -13.16 10.79 -18.35
N GLU A 187 -12.98 9.53 -18.66
CA GLU A 187 -13.93 8.75 -19.45
C GLU A 187 -15.30 8.64 -18.76
N ALA A 188 -15.32 8.43 -17.45
CA ALA A 188 -16.55 8.45 -16.65
C ALA A 188 -17.28 9.79 -16.73
N ALA A 189 -16.54 10.92 -16.73
CA ALA A 189 -17.10 12.25 -16.81
C ALA A 189 -17.68 12.59 -18.22
N GLU A 190 -17.12 12.03 -19.28
CA GLU A 190 -17.56 12.27 -20.67
C GLU A 190 -18.80 11.46 -21.08
N ARG A 191 -19.06 10.33 -20.45
CA ARG A 191 -20.18 9.42 -20.80
C ARG A 191 -21.58 10.06 -20.70
N PRO A 192 -21.94 10.90 -19.73
CA PRO A 192 -23.24 11.58 -19.69
C PRO A 192 -23.41 12.60 -20.83
N ARG A 193 -22.32 13.28 -21.23
CA ARG A 193 -22.35 14.27 -22.34
C ARG A 193 -22.64 13.60 -23.70
N ARG A 194 -22.08 12.41 -23.98
CA ARG A 194 -22.32 11.67 -25.24
C ARG A 194 -23.77 11.19 -25.41
N LYS A 195 -24.47 10.89 -24.32
CA LYS A 195 -25.89 10.51 -24.38
C LYS A 195 -26.85 11.67 -24.63
N GLY A 196 -26.44 12.90 -24.35
CA GLY A 196 -27.23 14.13 -24.60
C GLY A 196 -27.13 14.67 -26.02
N VAL A 197 -26.08 14.30 -26.77
CA VAL A 197 -25.85 14.76 -28.15
C VAL A 197 -26.48 13.84 -29.20
N ALA A 198 -26.91 12.65 -28.82
CA ALA A 198 -27.55 11.65 -29.71
C ALA A 198 -29.08 11.65 -29.65
N ARG A 199 -29.71 12.79 -29.32
CA ARG A 199 -31.17 13.02 -29.42
C ARG A 199 -31.51 14.12 -30.40
#